data_8d388acff2376ddbe666ea8ba34e83aa
#
_entry.id   8d388acff2376ddbe666ea8ba34e83aa
#
_cell.length_a   1.000
_cell.length_b   1.000
_cell.length_c   1.000
_cell.angle_alpha   90.00
_cell.angle_beta   90.00
_cell.angle_gamma   90.00
#
_symmetry.space_group_name_H-M   'P 1'
#
loop_
_entity.id
_entity.type
_entity.pdbx_description
1 polymer ?
#
loop_
_entity_poly.entity_id
_entity_poly.type
_entity_poly.pdbx_seq_one_letter_code
_entity_poly.pdbx_strand_id
1 'polypeptide(L)'
;MGRAVASIETDSFQVSGARAVWCRHRVRAASILFLCALLGACSAIYNYRVAAWWVRWYVEDYVRWSDAQEPLFRARVQEQLRWHQSTQLPRYREWLERMQTQISAPLDVEQVRAQMDQLRGFGNDIMQRLEPDIDRFLADLSDRQARDLIRRFREEHAETVDEYADLSPEKTIRERTRSMRKGIERITGNLDAGQRERIEQWAALMPDNRAQWLASRERWIDAFEQALARRSEPEYFAARIHELFVDPEHSWDPEYRQRLERNTELTLQLLADIHNSLTPRQRAAADKNVKKWLGVIDELAVERY
;
A
#
# COMPACT_ATOMS: atom_id res chain seq x y z
N MET A 1 8.14 -7.77 -55.83
CA MET A 1 7.57 -6.74 -54.93
C MET A 1 6.97 -7.47 -53.76
N GLY A 2 7.71 -7.72 -52.71
CA GLY A 2 7.33 -8.43 -51.50
C GLY A 2 7.63 -7.57 -50.29
N ARG A 3 6.59 -7.21 -49.53
CA ARG A 3 6.72 -6.48 -48.27
C ARG A 3 7.09 -7.44 -47.16
N ALA A 4 8.19 -7.18 -46.49
CA ALA A 4 8.60 -7.81 -45.26
C ALA A 4 7.66 -7.34 -44.13
N VAL A 5 7.01 -8.29 -43.46
CA VAL A 5 6.30 -8.08 -42.21
C VAL A 5 7.30 -8.39 -41.09
N ALA A 6 7.71 -7.37 -40.35
CA ALA A 6 8.55 -7.51 -39.18
C ALA A 6 7.76 -8.17 -38.04
N SER A 7 8.19 -9.34 -37.62
CA SER A 7 7.72 -10.03 -36.46
C SER A 7 8.19 -9.25 -35.20
N ILE A 8 7.24 -8.73 -34.44
CA ILE A 8 7.53 -8.21 -33.11
C ILE A 8 7.51 -9.42 -32.16
N GLU A 9 8.70 -9.87 -31.76
CA GLU A 9 8.89 -10.80 -30.66
C GLU A 9 8.39 -10.15 -29.38
N THR A 10 7.29 -10.65 -28.86
CA THR A 10 6.83 -10.36 -27.51
C THR A 10 7.72 -11.12 -26.52
N ASP A 11 8.73 -10.43 -26.02
CA ASP A 11 9.57 -10.89 -24.92
C ASP A 11 8.67 -11.10 -23.69
N SER A 12 8.41 -12.37 -23.37
CA SER A 12 7.67 -12.80 -22.18
C SER A 12 8.53 -12.49 -20.95
N PHE A 13 8.39 -11.29 -20.43
CA PHE A 13 8.95 -10.87 -19.14
C PHE A 13 8.39 -11.77 -18.04
N GLN A 14 9.18 -12.74 -17.61
CA GLN A 14 8.88 -13.59 -16.46
C GLN A 14 8.73 -12.73 -15.20
N VAL A 15 7.48 -12.53 -14.78
CA VAL A 15 7.05 -11.82 -13.57
C VAL A 15 7.19 -12.75 -12.35
N SER A 16 8.35 -13.37 -12.20
CA SER A 16 8.62 -14.29 -11.06
C SER A 16 9.19 -13.55 -9.83
N GLY A 17 9.74 -12.35 -9.98
CA GLY A 17 10.34 -11.59 -8.87
C GLY A 17 9.45 -10.51 -8.24
N ALA A 18 8.34 -10.14 -8.89
CA ALA A 18 7.50 -9.03 -8.44
C ALA A 18 6.47 -9.43 -7.37
N ARG A 19 6.11 -10.70 -7.28
CA ARG A 19 5.10 -11.19 -6.31
C ARG A 19 5.60 -11.15 -4.86
N ALA A 20 6.88 -11.42 -4.60
CA ALA A 20 7.45 -11.47 -3.25
C ALA A 20 7.52 -10.12 -2.52
N VAL A 21 7.61 -9.01 -3.26
CA VAL A 21 7.62 -7.64 -2.67
C VAL A 21 6.21 -7.16 -2.33
N TRP A 22 5.20 -7.69 -3.01
CA TRP A 22 3.80 -7.27 -2.89
C TRP A 22 3.09 -7.81 -1.64
N CYS A 23 3.55 -8.93 -1.08
CA CYS A 23 2.91 -9.57 0.07
C CYS A 23 3.16 -8.85 1.41
N ARG A 24 4.14 -7.96 1.50
CA ARG A 24 4.59 -7.33 2.77
C ARG A 24 3.63 -6.33 3.42
N HIS A 25 2.61 -5.83 2.70
CA HIS A 25 1.78 -4.72 3.19
C HIS A 25 0.33 -4.79 2.74
N ARG A 26 -0.25 -5.95 2.51
CA ARG A 26 -1.55 -6.05 1.84
C ARG A 26 -2.72 -5.42 2.60
N VAL A 27 -2.72 -5.36 3.91
CA VAL A 27 -3.78 -4.66 4.67
C VAL A 27 -3.49 -3.15 4.82
N ARG A 28 -2.23 -2.75 5.03
CA ARG A 28 -1.80 -1.33 4.94
C ARG A 28 -1.49 -0.91 3.51
N ALA A 29 -1.11 -1.86 2.66
CA ALA A 29 -0.78 -1.62 1.26
C ALA A 29 -2.00 -1.30 0.40
N ALA A 30 -3.21 -1.70 0.72
CA ALA A 30 -4.38 -1.24 -0.02
C ALA A 30 -4.52 0.30 0.06
N SER A 31 -4.27 0.90 1.21
CA SER A 31 -4.29 2.37 1.36
C SER A 31 -3.02 3.03 0.81
N ILE A 32 -1.84 2.45 1.08
CA ILE A 32 -0.55 2.96 0.58
C ILE A 32 -0.36 2.58 -0.89
N LEU A 33 -0.82 1.41 -1.35
CA LEU A 33 -0.79 1.02 -2.77
C LEU A 33 -1.78 1.81 -3.59
N PHE A 34 -2.93 2.16 -3.05
CA PHE A 34 -3.86 3.09 -3.70
C PHE A 34 -3.22 4.49 -3.83
N LEU A 35 -2.52 4.95 -2.79
CA LEU A 35 -1.75 6.20 -2.83
C LEU A 35 -0.48 6.08 -3.70
N CYS A 36 0.26 4.96 -3.63
CA CYS A 36 1.46 4.71 -4.46
C CYS A 36 1.13 4.30 -5.90
N ALA A 37 0.00 3.66 -6.17
CA ALA A 37 -0.49 3.45 -7.53
C ALA A 37 -0.89 4.78 -8.18
N LEU A 38 -1.43 5.72 -7.41
CA LEU A 38 -1.64 7.10 -7.88
C LEU A 38 -0.31 7.81 -8.20
N LEU A 39 0.78 7.48 -7.50
CA LEU A 39 2.06 8.20 -7.62
C LEU A 39 3.12 7.51 -8.49
N GLY A 40 2.94 6.29 -8.94
CA GLY A 40 4.04 5.50 -9.48
C GLY A 40 3.90 4.78 -10.81
N ALA A 41 2.76 4.77 -11.47
CA ALA A 41 2.58 3.99 -12.68
C ALA A 41 2.21 4.86 -13.90
N CYS A 42 2.58 4.38 -15.07
CA CYS A 42 2.34 4.98 -16.38
C CYS A 42 0.89 5.46 -16.57
N SER A 43 0.68 6.47 -17.40
CA SER A 43 -0.54 7.23 -17.70
C SER A 43 -1.88 6.45 -17.77
N ALA A 44 -1.87 5.13 -17.92
CA ALA A 44 -3.07 4.29 -17.98
C ALA A 44 -3.70 4.00 -16.61
N ILE A 45 -2.99 4.18 -15.49
CA ILE A 45 -3.48 3.88 -14.12
C ILE A 45 -4.15 5.11 -13.49
N TYR A 46 -4.01 6.26 -14.08
CA TYR A 46 -4.53 7.53 -13.59
C TYR A 46 -6.01 7.78 -13.91
N ASN A 47 -6.75 6.77 -14.29
CA ASN A 47 -8.15 6.91 -14.64
C ASN A 47 -9.01 6.20 -13.59
N TYR A 48 -9.98 6.90 -13.00
CA TYR A 48 -10.91 6.31 -12.02
C TYR A 48 -11.71 5.13 -12.55
N ARG A 49 -11.95 5.04 -13.87
CA ARG A 49 -12.56 3.86 -14.48
C ARG A 49 -11.67 2.63 -14.34
N VAL A 50 -10.37 2.81 -14.54
CA VAL A 50 -9.36 1.74 -14.35
C VAL A 50 -9.27 1.38 -12.86
N ALA A 51 -9.27 2.37 -11.96
CA ALA A 51 -9.31 2.13 -10.53
C ALA A 51 -10.55 1.34 -10.10
N ALA A 52 -11.74 1.70 -10.59
CA ALA A 52 -12.97 0.96 -10.35
C ALA A 52 -12.90 -0.51 -10.83
N TRP A 53 -12.34 -0.72 -12.01
CA TRP A 53 -12.12 -2.06 -12.56
C TRP A 53 -11.12 -2.86 -11.69
N TRP A 54 -10.00 -2.26 -11.27
CA TRP A 54 -9.00 -2.90 -10.41
C TRP A 54 -9.55 -3.29 -9.04
N VAL A 55 -10.31 -2.39 -8.38
CA VAL A 55 -10.95 -2.69 -7.10
C VAL A 55 -11.90 -3.87 -7.24
N ARG A 56 -12.72 -3.89 -8.28
CA ARG A 56 -13.65 -4.99 -8.55
C ARG A 56 -12.90 -6.29 -8.78
N TRP A 57 -11.97 -6.31 -9.73
CA TRP A 57 -11.18 -7.49 -10.06
C TRP A 57 -10.45 -8.04 -8.82
N TYR A 58 -9.87 -7.16 -8.00
CA TYR A 58 -9.18 -7.55 -6.79
C TYR A 58 -10.12 -8.17 -5.75
N VAL A 59 -11.30 -7.59 -5.51
CA VAL A 59 -12.27 -8.10 -4.54
C VAL A 59 -12.95 -9.37 -5.04
N GLU A 60 -13.21 -9.49 -6.35
CA GLU A 60 -13.79 -10.69 -6.98
C GLU A 60 -12.87 -11.93 -6.84
N ASP A 61 -11.57 -11.76 -6.66
CA ASP A 61 -10.63 -12.85 -6.36
C ASP A 61 -10.87 -13.46 -4.96
N TYR A 62 -11.45 -12.68 -4.04
CA TYR A 62 -11.78 -13.13 -2.68
C TYR A 62 -13.26 -13.47 -2.49
N VAL A 63 -14.16 -12.74 -3.10
CA VAL A 63 -15.60 -12.90 -2.92
C VAL A 63 -16.29 -12.95 -4.27
N ARG A 64 -16.97 -14.08 -4.53
CA ARG A 64 -17.86 -14.20 -5.69
C ARG A 64 -19.23 -13.63 -5.33
N TRP A 65 -19.51 -12.44 -5.83
CA TRP A 65 -20.80 -11.79 -5.62
C TRP A 65 -21.94 -12.56 -6.27
N SER A 66 -23.11 -12.58 -5.63
CA SER A 66 -24.36 -13.00 -6.29
C SER A 66 -24.86 -11.90 -7.22
N ASP A 67 -25.81 -12.26 -8.13
CA ASP A 67 -26.45 -11.31 -9.05
C ASP A 67 -27.13 -10.14 -8.33
N ALA A 68 -27.57 -10.34 -7.07
CA ALA A 68 -28.15 -9.28 -6.25
C ALA A 68 -27.09 -8.39 -5.57
N GLN A 69 -25.93 -8.94 -5.20
CA GLN A 69 -24.87 -8.22 -4.50
C GLN A 69 -23.99 -7.40 -5.45
N GLU A 70 -23.69 -7.94 -6.64
CA GLU A 70 -22.75 -7.30 -7.57
C GLU A 70 -23.14 -5.86 -7.98
N PRO A 71 -24.39 -5.54 -8.34
CA PRO A 71 -24.78 -4.17 -8.67
C PRO A 71 -24.63 -3.20 -7.50
N LEU A 72 -24.92 -3.66 -6.28
CA LEU A 72 -24.77 -2.86 -5.05
C LEU A 72 -23.29 -2.58 -4.76
N PHE A 73 -22.45 -3.59 -4.85
CA PHE A 73 -21.01 -3.44 -4.68
C PHE A 73 -20.43 -2.47 -5.71
N ARG A 74 -20.79 -2.61 -6.98
CA ARG A 74 -20.35 -1.73 -8.06
C ARG A 74 -20.76 -0.27 -7.82
N ALA A 75 -22.00 -0.04 -7.41
CA ALA A 75 -22.51 1.30 -7.11
C ALA A 75 -21.74 1.95 -5.95
N ARG A 76 -21.45 1.15 -4.90
CA ARG A 76 -20.66 1.64 -3.76
C ARG A 76 -19.21 1.95 -4.12
N VAL A 77 -18.55 1.12 -4.90
CA VAL A 77 -17.21 1.41 -5.40
C VAL A 77 -17.18 2.75 -6.15
N GLN A 78 -18.16 3.01 -7.02
CA GLN A 78 -18.24 4.29 -7.71
C GLN A 78 -18.49 5.47 -6.76
N GLU A 79 -19.33 5.30 -5.74
CA GLU A 79 -19.58 6.32 -4.73
C GLU A 79 -18.30 6.66 -3.95
N GLN A 80 -17.55 5.64 -3.50
CA GLN A 80 -16.31 5.83 -2.76
C GLN A 80 -15.22 6.49 -3.63
N LEU A 81 -15.16 6.17 -4.91
CA LEU A 81 -14.24 6.82 -5.84
C LEU A 81 -14.60 8.30 -6.07
N ARG A 82 -15.91 8.64 -6.19
CA ARG A 82 -16.33 10.06 -6.26
C ARG A 82 -16.00 10.82 -4.97
N TRP A 83 -16.25 10.20 -3.81
CA TRP A 83 -15.86 10.78 -2.53
C TRP A 83 -14.34 11.01 -2.48
N HIS A 84 -13.54 10.02 -2.85
CA HIS A 84 -12.08 10.13 -2.87
C HIS A 84 -11.64 11.29 -3.80
N GLN A 85 -12.21 11.37 -4.99
CA GLN A 85 -11.92 12.44 -5.95
C GLN A 85 -12.21 13.83 -5.36
N SER A 86 -13.39 14.00 -4.74
CA SER A 86 -13.84 15.31 -4.26
C SER A 86 -13.24 15.73 -2.93
N THR A 87 -12.80 14.78 -2.09
CA THR A 87 -12.36 15.09 -0.72
C THR A 87 -10.88 14.77 -0.48
N GLN A 88 -10.33 13.70 -1.07
CA GLN A 88 -8.97 13.31 -0.78
C GLN A 88 -7.96 13.93 -1.75
N LEU A 89 -8.27 14.02 -3.05
CA LEU A 89 -7.36 14.64 -4.01
C LEU A 89 -6.97 16.09 -3.66
N PRO A 90 -7.87 16.97 -3.21
CA PRO A 90 -7.49 18.30 -2.76
C PRO A 90 -6.48 18.29 -1.60
N ARG A 91 -6.65 17.39 -0.63
CA ARG A 91 -5.74 17.23 0.51
C ARG A 91 -4.37 16.71 0.10
N TYR A 92 -4.33 15.76 -0.86
CA TYR A 92 -3.05 15.27 -1.42
C TYR A 92 -2.33 16.37 -2.18
N ARG A 93 -3.08 17.19 -2.92
CA ARG A 93 -2.55 18.37 -3.62
C ARG A 93 -1.88 19.34 -2.64
N GLU A 94 -2.58 19.76 -1.60
CA GLU A 94 -2.06 20.65 -0.57
C GLU A 94 -0.83 20.07 0.13
N TRP A 95 -0.82 18.76 0.42
CA TRP A 95 0.32 18.08 1.00
C TRP A 95 1.52 18.10 0.05
N LEU A 96 1.34 17.79 -1.24
CA LEU A 96 2.41 17.83 -2.24
C LEU A 96 2.97 19.23 -2.44
N GLU A 97 2.13 20.26 -2.42
CA GLU A 97 2.56 21.67 -2.49
C GLU A 97 3.44 22.05 -1.29
N ARG A 98 3.06 21.64 -0.08
CA ARG A 98 3.90 21.83 1.11
C ARG A 98 5.21 21.06 1.00
N MET A 99 5.18 19.81 0.57
CA MET A 99 6.40 19.01 0.34
C MET A 99 7.33 19.67 -0.68
N GLN A 100 6.77 20.25 -1.74
CA GLN A 100 7.54 20.97 -2.75
C GLN A 100 8.34 22.13 -2.15
N THR A 101 7.73 22.91 -1.27
CA THR A 101 8.45 24.03 -0.60
C THR A 101 9.56 23.55 0.33
N GLN A 102 9.49 22.33 0.84
CA GLN A 102 10.45 21.75 1.75
C GLN A 102 11.64 21.08 1.05
N ILE A 103 11.58 20.81 -0.28
CA ILE A 103 12.64 20.09 -1.01
C ILE A 103 14.02 20.71 -0.82
N SER A 104 14.10 22.03 -0.71
CA SER A 104 15.37 22.76 -0.61
C SER A 104 15.82 23.05 0.83
N ALA A 105 14.90 22.93 1.79
CA ALA A 105 15.20 23.16 3.21
C ALA A 105 15.73 21.86 3.87
N PRO A 106 16.62 21.95 4.89
CA PRO A 106 16.93 20.80 5.72
C PRO A 106 15.68 20.30 6.45
N LEU A 107 15.58 18.99 6.63
CA LEU A 107 14.52 18.36 7.44
C LEU A 107 15.15 17.60 8.61
N ASP A 108 14.62 17.80 9.80
CA ASP A 108 14.92 16.95 10.95
C ASP A 108 14.00 15.71 10.97
N VAL A 109 14.29 14.79 11.88
CA VAL A 109 13.53 13.52 12.00
C VAL A 109 12.07 13.77 12.34
N GLU A 110 11.77 14.78 13.17
CA GLU A 110 10.39 15.08 13.58
C GLU A 110 9.57 15.67 12.42
N GLN A 111 10.19 16.47 11.57
CA GLN A 111 9.56 16.97 10.35
C GLN A 111 9.28 15.83 9.36
N VAL A 112 10.20 14.87 9.22
CA VAL A 112 9.95 13.66 8.41
C VAL A 112 8.83 12.81 9.03
N ARG A 113 8.82 12.68 10.37
CA ARG A 113 7.75 11.99 11.11
C ARG A 113 6.39 12.62 10.81
N ALA A 114 6.27 13.94 10.91
CA ALA A 114 5.04 14.67 10.63
C ALA A 114 4.52 14.40 9.20
N GLN A 115 5.42 14.30 8.20
CA GLN A 115 5.02 13.93 6.83
C GLN A 115 4.51 12.48 6.74
N MET A 116 5.16 11.55 7.42
CA MET A 116 4.72 10.14 7.46
C MET A 116 3.39 9.97 8.19
N ASP A 117 3.17 10.71 9.28
CA ASP A 117 1.92 10.71 10.02
C ASP A 117 0.78 11.32 9.20
N GLN A 118 1.05 12.37 8.41
CA GLN A 118 0.08 12.91 7.46
C GLN A 118 -0.34 11.88 6.41
N LEU A 119 0.61 11.12 5.85
CA LEU A 119 0.31 10.02 4.91
C LEU A 119 -0.49 8.90 5.57
N ARG A 120 -0.14 8.55 6.82
CA ARG A 120 -0.90 7.57 7.61
C ARG A 120 -2.32 8.07 7.86
N GLY A 121 -2.49 9.35 8.17
CA GLY A 121 -3.79 10.01 8.35
C GLY A 121 -4.69 9.88 7.12
N PHE A 122 -4.15 10.07 5.90
CA PHE A 122 -4.92 9.85 4.67
C PHE A 122 -5.41 8.40 4.55
N GLY A 123 -4.59 7.43 4.89
CA GLY A 123 -4.99 6.02 4.90
C GLY A 123 -6.09 5.74 5.92
N ASN A 124 -5.97 6.27 7.13
CA ASN A 124 -6.96 6.11 8.19
C ASN A 124 -8.32 6.71 7.79
N ASP A 125 -8.33 7.91 7.19
CA ASP A 125 -9.56 8.54 6.71
C ASP A 125 -10.29 7.68 5.67
N ILE A 126 -9.52 7.05 4.76
CA ILE A 126 -10.06 6.12 3.76
C ILE A 126 -10.66 4.90 4.46
N MET A 127 -9.97 4.28 5.40
CA MET A 127 -10.46 3.10 6.11
C MET A 127 -11.72 3.42 6.92
N GLN A 128 -11.74 4.53 7.66
CA GLN A 128 -12.93 4.98 8.39
C GLN A 128 -14.12 5.23 7.45
N ARG A 129 -13.86 5.78 6.27
CA ARG A 129 -14.92 6.00 5.26
C ARG A 129 -15.45 4.70 4.68
N LEU A 130 -14.60 3.70 4.48
CA LEU A 130 -14.96 2.40 3.91
C LEU A 130 -15.58 1.44 4.94
N GLU A 131 -15.35 1.65 6.23
CA GLU A 131 -15.79 0.76 7.31
C GLU A 131 -17.28 0.40 7.23
N PRO A 132 -18.25 1.35 7.06
CA PRO A 132 -19.67 1.00 6.99
C PRO A 132 -20.01 0.12 5.77
N ASP A 133 -19.28 0.28 4.66
CA ASP A 133 -19.47 -0.57 3.48
C ASP A 133 -18.85 -1.96 3.71
N ILE A 134 -17.67 -2.03 4.33
CA ILE A 134 -17.03 -3.29 4.70
C ILE A 134 -17.95 -4.10 5.62
N ASP A 135 -18.44 -3.46 6.70
CA ASP A 135 -19.37 -4.08 7.65
C ASP A 135 -20.60 -4.64 6.95
N ARG A 136 -21.28 -3.82 6.16
CA ARG A 136 -22.46 -4.20 5.42
C ARG A 136 -22.23 -5.37 4.46
N PHE A 137 -21.20 -5.28 3.60
CA PHE A 137 -20.95 -6.31 2.60
C PHE A 137 -20.50 -7.63 3.22
N LEU A 138 -19.75 -7.59 4.31
CA LEU A 138 -19.34 -8.78 5.03
C LEU A 138 -20.49 -9.41 5.82
N ALA A 139 -21.40 -8.62 6.39
CA ALA A 139 -22.60 -9.10 7.04
C ALA A 139 -23.55 -9.82 6.06
N ASP A 140 -23.63 -9.33 4.82
CA ASP A 140 -24.48 -9.89 3.76
C ASP A 140 -23.89 -11.16 3.07
N LEU A 141 -22.70 -11.61 3.48
CA LEU A 141 -22.12 -12.83 2.91
C LEU A 141 -22.92 -14.07 3.30
N SER A 142 -23.19 -14.93 2.33
CA SER A 142 -23.65 -16.29 2.61
C SER A 142 -22.56 -17.09 3.34
N ASP A 143 -22.96 -18.16 4.04
CA ASP A 143 -22.00 -19.04 4.73
C ASP A 143 -20.93 -19.61 3.80
N ARG A 144 -21.29 -19.86 2.55
CA ARG A 144 -20.36 -20.34 1.53
C ARG A 144 -19.34 -19.26 1.20
N GLN A 145 -19.77 -18.02 0.93
CA GLN A 145 -18.88 -16.90 0.62
C GLN A 145 -17.93 -16.61 1.79
N ALA A 146 -18.44 -16.61 3.04
CA ALA A 146 -17.64 -16.41 4.22
C ALA A 146 -16.55 -17.48 4.37
N ARG A 147 -16.89 -18.76 4.18
CA ARG A 147 -15.89 -19.86 4.21
C ARG A 147 -14.87 -19.76 3.08
N ASP A 148 -15.32 -19.44 1.85
CA ASP A 148 -14.41 -19.29 0.71
C ASP A 148 -13.43 -18.12 0.92
N LEU A 149 -13.90 -17.02 1.49
CA LEU A 149 -13.08 -15.86 1.84
C LEU A 149 -11.98 -16.22 2.85
N ILE A 150 -12.33 -16.88 3.96
CA ILE A 150 -11.37 -17.30 4.98
C ILE A 150 -10.38 -18.32 4.40
N ARG A 151 -10.85 -19.28 3.62
CA ARG A 151 -9.97 -20.25 2.95
C ARG A 151 -8.93 -19.53 2.09
N ARG A 152 -9.34 -18.52 1.32
CA ARG A 152 -8.43 -17.74 0.48
C ARG A 152 -7.35 -17.01 1.31
N PHE A 153 -7.74 -16.38 2.42
CA PHE A 153 -6.75 -15.74 3.33
C PHE A 153 -5.77 -16.74 3.93
N ARG A 154 -6.23 -17.96 4.29
CA ARG A 154 -5.35 -19.02 4.81
C ARG A 154 -4.40 -19.57 3.76
N GLU A 155 -4.87 -19.78 2.52
CA GLU A 155 -4.04 -20.19 1.40
C GLU A 155 -2.92 -19.17 1.13
N GLU A 156 -3.25 -17.89 1.05
CA GLU A 156 -2.25 -16.82 0.88
C GLU A 156 -1.29 -16.69 2.07
N HIS A 157 -1.77 -16.95 3.28
CA HIS A 157 -0.91 -16.96 4.45
C HIS A 157 0.09 -18.11 4.37
N ALA A 158 -0.35 -19.33 4.05
CA ALA A 158 0.51 -20.48 3.86
C ALA A 158 1.58 -20.25 2.77
N GLU A 159 1.19 -19.74 1.60
CA GLU A 159 2.13 -19.37 0.54
C GLU A 159 3.18 -18.36 1.03
N THR A 160 2.77 -17.40 1.85
CA THR A 160 3.68 -16.39 2.42
C THR A 160 4.64 -17.00 3.45
N VAL A 161 4.16 -17.94 4.28
CA VAL A 161 5.02 -18.68 5.22
C VAL A 161 6.10 -19.44 4.46
N ASP A 162 5.73 -20.15 3.39
CA ASP A 162 6.66 -20.90 2.55
C ASP A 162 7.69 -19.98 1.88
N GLU A 163 7.26 -18.85 1.32
CA GLU A 163 8.16 -17.85 0.73
C GLU A 163 9.18 -17.31 1.75
N TYR A 164 8.78 -17.14 3.00
CA TYR A 164 9.66 -16.58 4.03
C TYR A 164 10.57 -17.64 4.67
N ALA A 165 10.18 -18.91 4.64
CA ALA A 165 11.03 -20.00 5.14
C ALA A 165 12.36 -20.08 4.38
N ASP A 166 12.35 -19.76 3.08
CA ASP A 166 13.52 -19.82 2.19
C ASP A 166 14.38 -18.54 2.20
N LEU A 167 14.02 -17.53 3.00
CA LEU A 167 14.72 -16.25 3.01
C LEU A 167 15.82 -16.21 4.09
N SER A 168 17.08 -16.32 3.67
CA SER A 168 18.20 -16.06 4.57
C SER A 168 18.24 -14.60 5.04
N PRO A 169 18.85 -14.31 6.21
CA PRO A 169 19.04 -12.94 6.68
C PRO A 169 19.71 -12.03 5.65
N GLU A 170 20.74 -12.53 4.96
CA GLU A 170 21.49 -11.78 3.95
C GLU A 170 20.61 -11.45 2.74
N LYS A 171 19.75 -12.40 2.30
CA LYS A 171 18.81 -12.17 1.21
C LYS A 171 17.79 -11.11 1.61
N THR A 172 17.30 -11.14 2.85
CA THR A 172 16.38 -10.15 3.40
C THR A 172 16.99 -8.75 3.40
N ILE A 173 18.24 -8.61 3.88
CA ILE A 173 18.97 -7.34 3.87
C ILE A 173 19.12 -6.82 2.42
N ARG A 174 19.56 -7.67 1.50
CA ARG A 174 19.72 -7.27 0.08
C ARG A 174 18.41 -6.80 -0.56
N GLU A 175 17.30 -7.50 -0.31
CA GLU A 175 16.00 -7.12 -0.87
C GLU A 175 15.49 -5.80 -0.26
N ARG A 176 15.68 -5.61 1.04
CA ARG A 176 15.34 -4.38 1.76
C ARG A 176 16.14 -3.19 1.21
N THR A 177 17.47 -3.35 1.08
CA THR A 177 18.38 -2.36 0.48
C THR A 177 17.91 -2.00 -0.95
N ARG A 178 17.67 -3.01 -1.78
CA ARG A 178 17.24 -2.80 -3.17
C ARG A 178 15.90 -2.06 -3.26
N SER A 179 14.93 -2.42 -2.42
CA SER A 179 13.60 -1.81 -2.41
C SER A 179 13.65 -0.35 -1.98
N MET A 180 14.39 -0.04 -0.91
CA MET A 180 14.56 1.32 -0.42
C MET A 180 15.27 2.19 -1.47
N ARG A 181 16.39 1.69 -2.01
CA ARG A 181 17.13 2.38 -3.07
C ARG A 181 16.24 2.73 -4.25
N LYS A 182 15.50 1.76 -4.80
CA LYS A 182 14.59 1.98 -5.94
C LYS A 182 13.48 2.98 -5.60
N GLY A 183 12.95 2.93 -4.37
CA GLY A 183 11.93 3.88 -3.92
C GLY A 183 12.45 5.31 -3.94
N ILE A 184 13.63 5.56 -3.38
CA ILE A 184 14.24 6.89 -3.33
C ILE A 184 14.67 7.34 -4.74
N GLU A 185 15.36 6.47 -5.50
CA GLU A 185 15.81 6.78 -6.87
C GLU A 185 14.66 7.16 -7.83
N ARG A 186 13.48 6.63 -7.62
CA ARG A 186 12.28 7.01 -8.39
C ARG A 186 11.89 8.47 -8.19
N ILE A 187 12.16 9.01 -7.00
CA ILE A 187 11.82 10.39 -6.63
C ILE A 187 12.96 11.34 -6.97
N THR A 188 14.18 10.98 -6.60
CA THR A 188 15.35 11.88 -6.61
C THR A 188 16.29 11.65 -7.79
N GLY A 189 16.11 10.57 -8.56
CA GLY A 189 17.09 10.09 -9.52
C GLY A 189 18.21 9.30 -8.83
N ASN A 190 19.32 9.08 -9.56
CA ASN A 190 20.41 8.20 -9.12
C ASN A 190 21.03 8.68 -7.82
N LEU A 191 21.25 7.74 -6.89
CA LEU A 191 21.91 7.96 -5.62
C LEU A 191 23.45 7.91 -5.77
N ASP A 192 24.16 8.73 -5.00
CA ASP A 192 25.62 8.67 -4.89
C ASP A 192 26.09 7.51 -3.98
N ALA A 193 27.41 7.33 -3.86
CA ALA A 193 27.97 6.23 -3.07
C ALA A 193 27.65 6.35 -1.58
N GLY A 194 27.73 7.54 -1.00
CA GLY A 194 27.43 7.77 0.41
C GLY A 194 25.96 7.56 0.76
N GLN A 195 25.04 7.94 -0.14
CA GLN A 195 23.62 7.69 0.03
C GLN A 195 23.29 6.18 -0.04
N ARG A 196 23.92 5.45 -0.95
CA ARG A 196 23.78 3.99 -1.03
C ARG A 196 24.29 3.28 0.21
N GLU A 197 25.46 3.69 0.71
CA GLU A 197 26.04 3.16 1.95
C GLU A 197 25.11 3.35 3.15
N ARG A 198 24.48 4.54 3.31
CA ARG A 198 23.49 4.77 4.37
C ARG A 198 22.30 3.83 4.28
N ILE A 199 21.82 3.54 3.07
CA ILE A 199 20.73 2.57 2.87
C ILE A 199 21.16 1.14 3.25
N GLU A 200 22.40 0.75 2.94
CA GLU A 200 22.94 -0.55 3.31
C GLU A 200 23.06 -0.70 4.82
N GLN A 201 23.60 0.34 5.49
CA GLN A 201 23.71 0.40 6.96
C GLN A 201 22.33 0.33 7.63
N TRP A 202 21.36 1.11 7.15
CA TRP A 202 19.98 1.07 7.62
C TRP A 202 19.38 -0.33 7.47
N ALA A 203 19.55 -0.97 6.31
CA ALA A 203 19.00 -2.29 6.05
C ALA A 203 19.58 -3.37 6.96
N ALA A 204 20.88 -3.25 7.32
CA ALA A 204 21.55 -4.15 8.25
C ALA A 204 21.13 -3.94 9.71
N LEU A 205 20.84 -2.69 10.11
CA LEU A 205 20.42 -2.35 11.48
C LEU A 205 18.97 -2.69 11.79
N MET A 206 18.12 -2.83 10.76
CA MET A 206 16.69 -3.10 10.98
C MET A 206 16.44 -4.50 11.54
N PRO A 207 15.80 -4.63 12.73
CA PRO A 207 15.31 -5.90 13.23
C PRO A 207 14.47 -6.67 12.20
N ASP A 208 14.66 -7.98 12.16
CA ASP A 208 13.77 -8.85 11.41
C ASP A 208 12.49 -9.08 12.22
N ASN A 209 11.37 -8.70 11.65
CA ASN A 209 10.05 -8.84 12.27
C ASN A 209 9.12 -9.79 11.50
N ARG A 210 9.66 -10.62 10.60
CA ARG A 210 8.87 -11.52 9.75
C ARG A 210 8.08 -12.54 10.56
N ALA A 211 8.71 -13.18 11.55
CA ALA A 211 8.04 -14.18 12.39
C ALA A 211 6.87 -13.55 13.18
N GLN A 212 7.09 -12.38 13.78
CA GLN A 212 6.06 -11.65 14.52
C GLN A 212 4.93 -11.17 13.60
N TRP A 213 5.28 -10.74 12.38
CA TRP A 213 4.29 -10.35 11.38
C TRP A 213 3.43 -11.54 10.92
N LEU A 214 4.04 -12.70 10.64
CA LEU A 214 3.32 -13.93 10.27
C LEU A 214 2.37 -14.36 11.39
N ALA A 215 2.84 -14.41 12.63
CA ALA A 215 2.02 -14.74 13.78
C ALA A 215 0.88 -13.72 14.01
N SER A 216 1.13 -12.43 13.77
CA SER A 216 0.09 -11.39 13.86
C SER A 216 -0.96 -11.56 12.76
N ARG A 217 -0.54 -11.90 11.54
CA ARG A 217 -1.45 -12.15 10.41
C ARG A 217 -2.33 -13.38 10.65
N GLU A 218 -1.76 -14.45 11.19
CA GLU A 218 -2.52 -15.64 11.53
C GLU A 218 -3.61 -15.34 12.56
N ARG A 219 -3.26 -14.66 13.67
CA ARG A 219 -4.23 -14.21 14.66
C ARG A 219 -5.32 -13.31 14.10
N TRP A 220 -4.95 -12.41 13.17
CA TRP A 220 -5.91 -11.57 12.47
C TRP A 220 -6.90 -12.41 11.65
N ILE A 221 -6.42 -13.43 10.91
CA ILE A 221 -7.28 -14.34 10.13
C ILE A 221 -8.23 -15.10 11.06
N ASP A 222 -7.74 -15.60 12.18
CA ASP A 222 -8.56 -16.32 13.18
C ASP A 222 -9.64 -15.41 13.78
N ALA A 223 -9.28 -14.18 14.14
CA ALA A 223 -10.23 -13.20 14.66
C ALA A 223 -11.27 -12.79 13.59
N PHE A 224 -10.86 -12.68 12.34
CA PHE A 224 -11.76 -12.39 11.23
C PHE A 224 -12.73 -13.55 10.94
N GLU A 225 -12.26 -14.81 11.00
CA GLU A 225 -13.12 -15.99 10.90
C GLU A 225 -14.17 -16.01 12.02
N GLN A 226 -13.76 -15.74 13.26
CA GLN A 226 -14.68 -15.64 14.40
C GLN A 226 -15.71 -14.52 14.23
N ALA A 227 -15.28 -13.36 13.73
CA ALA A 227 -16.20 -12.27 13.44
C ALA A 227 -17.24 -12.68 12.38
N LEU A 228 -16.80 -13.27 11.27
CA LEU A 228 -17.69 -13.74 10.20
C LEU A 228 -18.65 -14.84 10.66
N ALA A 229 -18.26 -15.72 11.59
CA ALA A 229 -19.14 -16.72 12.16
C ALA A 229 -20.29 -16.09 12.97
N ARG A 230 -20.11 -14.90 13.50
CA ARG A 230 -21.10 -14.17 14.32
C ARG A 230 -21.62 -12.90 13.61
N ARG A 231 -21.53 -12.82 12.28
CA ARG A 231 -21.94 -11.65 11.50
C ARG A 231 -23.43 -11.32 11.58
N SER A 232 -24.25 -12.24 12.09
CA SER A 232 -25.68 -12.01 12.39
C SER A 232 -25.91 -11.25 13.70
N GLU A 233 -24.85 -10.94 14.47
CA GLU A 233 -24.89 -10.15 15.70
C GLU A 233 -24.36 -8.75 15.42
N PRO A 234 -25.20 -7.75 15.04
CA PRO A 234 -24.73 -6.51 14.43
C PRO A 234 -23.75 -5.70 15.27
N GLU A 235 -24.04 -5.54 16.57
CA GLU A 235 -23.18 -4.76 17.48
C GLU A 235 -21.80 -5.41 17.67
N TYR A 236 -21.78 -6.74 17.90
CA TYR A 236 -20.54 -7.50 18.00
C TYR A 236 -19.74 -7.42 16.70
N PHE A 237 -20.42 -7.64 15.56
CA PHE A 237 -19.76 -7.69 14.27
C PHE A 237 -19.14 -6.35 13.90
N ALA A 238 -19.89 -5.24 14.02
CA ALA A 238 -19.38 -3.90 13.76
C ALA A 238 -18.16 -3.56 14.63
N ALA A 239 -18.21 -3.87 15.94
CA ALA A 239 -17.06 -3.66 16.82
C ALA A 239 -15.82 -4.45 16.38
N ARG A 240 -16.00 -5.72 15.96
CA ARG A 240 -14.89 -6.57 15.50
C ARG A 240 -14.34 -6.11 14.14
N ILE A 241 -15.21 -5.67 13.23
CA ILE A 241 -14.77 -5.09 11.93
C ILE A 241 -13.96 -3.81 12.17
N HIS A 242 -14.40 -2.94 13.08
CA HIS A 242 -13.63 -1.77 13.46
C HIS A 242 -12.21 -2.14 13.93
N GLU A 243 -12.10 -3.04 14.91
CA GLU A 243 -10.81 -3.49 15.44
C GLU A 243 -9.91 -4.12 14.36
N LEU A 244 -10.47 -4.90 13.44
CA LEU A 244 -9.71 -5.62 12.43
C LEU A 244 -9.25 -4.72 11.27
N PHE A 245 -10.03 -3.73 10.87
CA PHE A 245 -9.78 -2.96 9.65
C PHE A 245 -9.40 -1.51 9.93
N VAL A 246 -9.92 -0.88 10.98
CA VAL A 246 -9.66 0.52 11.31
C VAL A 246 -8.55 0.65 12.36
N ASP A 247 -8.60 -0.16 13.42
CA ASP A 247 -7.59 -0.15 14.50
C ASP A 247 -6.90 -1.53 14.68
N PRO A 248 -6.23 -2.08 13.66
CA PRO A 248 -5.57 -3.38 13.74
C PRO A 248 -4.38 -3.39 14.71
N GLU A 249 -3.85 -2.22 15.07
CA GLU A 249 -2.69 -2.10 15.94
C GLU A 249 -3.01 -2.49 17.40
N HIS A 250 -4.29 -2.40 17.76
CA HIS A 250 -4.76 -2.80 19.10
C HIS A 250 -4.46 -4.28 19.41
N SER A 251 -4.56 -5.14 18.40
CA SER A 251 -4.34 -6.60 18.53
C SER A 251 -2.88 -7.05 18.41
N TRP A 252 -1.94 -6.14 18.18
CA TRP A 252 -0.54 -6.52 17.96
C TRP A 252 0.15 -6.91 19.25
N ASP A 253 0.97 -7.94 19.15
CA ASP A 253 1.88 -8.36 20.20
C ASP A 253 2.82 -7.21 20.59
N PRO A 254 3.10 -7.00 21.91
CA PRO A 254 4.00 -5.94 22.36
C PRO A 254 5.40 -6.00 21.73
N GLU A 255 5.97 -7.19 21.54
CA GLU A 255 7.28 -7.35 20.90
C GLU A 255 7.21 -6.92 19.43
N TYR A 256 6.13 -7.31 18.71
CA TYR A 256 5.93 -6.90 17.32
C TYR A 256 5.82 -5.37 17.22
N ARG A 257 5.07 -4.75 18.11
CA ARG A 257 4.91 -3.29 18.17
C ARG A 257 6.25 -2.60 18.40
N GLN A 258 7.02 -3.03 19.39
CA GLN A 258 8.35 -2.48 19.69
C GLN A 258 9.32 -2.60 18.49
N ARG A 259 9.31 -3.73 17.79
CA ARG A 259 10.13 -3.92 16.57
C ARG A 259 9.69 -2.98 15.44
N LEU A 260 8.40 -2.76 15.26
CA LEU A 260 7.87 -1.82 14.29
C LEU A 260 8.24 -0.37 14.63
N GLU A 261 8.14 0.02 15.89
CA GLU A 261 8.58 1.34 16.37
C GLU A 261 10.07 1.54 16.07
N ARG A 262 10.92 0.58 16.43
CA ARG A 262 12.35 0.63 16.12
C ARG A 262 12.61 0.75 14.61
N ASN A 263 11.93 -0.03 13.80
CA ASN A 263 12.06 0.02 12.35
C ASN A 263 11.59 1.37 11.78
N THR A 264 10.57 1.96 12.37
CA THR A 264 10.07 3.29 12.01
C THR A 264 11.13 4.35 12.32
N GLU A 265 11.70 4.37 13.53
CA GLU A 265 12.75 5.32 13.92
C GLU A 265 13.96 5.26 12.98
N LEU A 266 14.47 4.05 12.71
CA LEU A 266 15.59 3.87 11.78
C LEU A 266 15.25 4.38 10.36
N THR A 267 14.02 4.20 9.93
CA THR A 267 13.58 4.65 8.60
C THR A 267 13.44 6.17 8.55
N LEU A 268 12.87 6.79 9.58
CA LEU A 268 12.77 8.25 9.67
C LEU A 268 14.15 8.91 9.66
N GLN A 269 15.11 8.37 10.42
CA GLN A 269 16.49 8.85 10.41
C GLN A 269 17.12 8.72 9.02
N LEU A 270 16.99 7.55 8.36
CA LEU A 270 17.48 7.38 6.99
C LEU A 270 16.89 8.42 6.03
N LEU A 271 15.57 8.64 6.08
CA LEU A 271 14.91 9.57 5.18
C LEU A 271 15.36 11.02 5.41
N ALA A 272 15.56 11.43 6.66
CA ALA A 272 16.12 12.73 7.00
C ALA A 272 17.56 12.87 6.46
N ASP A 273 18.42 11.86 6.69
CA ASP A 273 19.81 11.86 6.22
C ASP A 273 19.92 11.90 4.69
N ILE A 274 19.09 11.12 4.00
CA ILE A 274 19.04 11.13 2.53
C ILE A 274 18.56 12.50 2.03
N HIS A 275 17.46 13.03 2.60
CA HIS A 275 16.93 14.34 2.20
C HIS A 275 17.99 15.45 2.34
N ASN A 276 18.67 15.49 3.48
CA ASN A 276 19.69 16.49 3.78
C ASN A 276 20.94 16.37 2.89
N SER A 277 21.22 15.16 2.39
CA SER A 277 22.35 14.89 1.48
C SER A 277 22.00 15.04 -0.02
N LEU A 278 20.78 15.43 -0.37
CA LEU A 278 20.39 15.58 -1.77
C LEU A 278 21.22 16.65 -2.48
N THR A 279 21.81 16.28 -3.59
CA THR A 279 22.51 17.21 -4.49
C THR A 279 21.53 18.16 -5.19
N PRO A 280 21.98 19.32 -5.73
CA PRO A 280 21.11 20.21 -6.50
C PRO A 280 20.39 19.51 -7.65
N ARG A 281 21.04 18.56 -8.33
CA ARG A 281 20.45 17.76 -9.40
C ARG A 281 19.32 16.85 -8.90
N GLN A 282 19.51 16.21 -7.75
CA GLN A 282 18.52 15.36 -7.12
C GLN A 282 17.31 16.17 -6.61
N ARG A 283 17.54 17.35 -6.03
CA ARG A 283 16.48 18.28 -5.62
C ARG A 283 15.64 18.73 -6.82
N ALA A 284 16.28 19.05 -7.95
CA ALA A 284 15.59 19.41 -9.19
C ALA A 284 14.77 18.22 -9.74
N ALA A 285 15.28 16.98 -9.63
CA ALA A 285 14.54 15.80 -10.02
C ALA A 285 13.33 15.55 -9.12
N ALA A 286 13.48 15.73 -7.81
CA ALA A 286 12.38 15.62 -6.84
C ALA A 286 11.29 16.66 -7.11
N ASP A 287 11.66 17.94 -7.31
CA ASP A 287 10.72 19.02 -7.70
C ASP A 287 9.94 18.70 -8.97
N LYS A 288 10.66 18.22 -10.01
CA LYS A 288 10.04 17.79 -11.27
C LYS A 288 9.00 16.67 -11.03
N ASN A 289 9.32 15.70 -10.18
CA ASN A 289 8.41 14.60 -9.89
C ASN A 289 7.19 15.08 -9.08
N VAL A 290 7.37 15.97 -8.10
CA VAL A 290 6.24 16.56 -7.36
C VAL A 290 5.32 17.33 -8.32
N LYS A 291 5.87 18.16 -9.22
CA LYS A 291 5.08 18.86 -10.26
C LYS A 291 4.31 17.90 -11.17
N LYS A 292 4.93 16.77 -11.54
CA LYS A 292 4.25 15.74 -12.33
C LYS A 292 3.07 15.15 -11.55
N TRP A 293 3.23 14.86 -10.25
CA TRP A 293 2.15 14.32 -9.42
C TRP A 293 1.03 15.32 -9.19
N LEU A 294 1.35 16.61 -9.01
CA LEU A 294 0.35 17.68 -8.95
C LEU A 294 -0.48 17.74 -10.25
N GLY A 295 0.17 17.65 -11.41
CA GLY A 295 -0.53 17.60 -12.70
C GLY A 295 -1.47 16.40 -12.82
N VAL A 296 -1.05 15.22 -12.35
CA VAL A 296 -1.90 14.02 -12.31
C VAL A 296 -3.12 14.23 -11.40
N ILE A 297 -2.95 14.85 -10.23
CA ILE A 297 -4.07 15.16 -9.34
C ILE A 297 -5.05 16.12 -10.02
N ASP A 298 -4.54 17.12 -10.72
CA ASP A 298 -5.38 18.07 -11.45
C ASP A 298 -6.19 17.40 -12.57
N GLU A 299 -5.57 16.49 -13.32
CA GLU A 299 -6.25 15.69 -14.34
C GLU A 299 -7.35 14.81 -13.73
N LEU A 300 -7.06 14.11 -12.63
CA LEU A 300 -8.00 13.26 -11.92
C LEU A 300 -9.16 14.06 -11.31
N ALA A 301 -8.92 15.28 -10.84
CA ALA A 301 -9.93 16.12 -10.21
C ALA A 301 -11.02 16.57 -11.18
N VAL A 302 -10.73 16.67 -12.48
CA VAL A 302 -11.69 17.09 -13.52
C VAL A 302 -12.31 15.90 -14.28
N GLU A 303 -11.83 14.69 -14.05
CA GLU A 303 -12.34 13.49 -14.71
C GLU A 303 -13.79 13.21 -14.31
N ARG A 304 -14.68 12.96 -15.32
CA ARG A 304 -16.05 12.51 -15.11
C ARG A 304 -16.16 11.04 -15.50
N TYR A 305 -16.60 10.19 -14.59
CA TYR A 305 -16.73 8.75 -14.78
C TYR A 305 -18.08 8.20 -14.24
#